data_8bc1bc417c1bdca74fa232bd4bccb338
#
_entry.id   8bc1bc417c1bdca74fa232bd4bccb338
#
_cell.length_a   1.000
_cell.length_b   1.000
_cell.length_c   1.000
_cell.angle_alpha   90.00
_cell.angle_beta   90.00
_cell.angle_gamma   90.00
#
_symmetry.space_group_name_H-M   'P 1'
#
loop_
_entity.id
_entity.type
_entity.pdbx_description
1 polymer ?
#
loop_
_entity_poly.entity_id
_entity_poly.type
_entity_poly.pdbx_seq_one_letter_code
_entity_poly.pdbx_strand_id
1 'polypeptide(L)'
;MKETKQIPMVKSRFAAARLNDIIKGLDKNRRDLVIKKGWGVLLDISAFSAPKGLLEWMIGKIDAELGEFRNPRNNTSIVFNKHMVSKVLGLPPGTKRVVLLGKHDESPYREFYKINLSSGRRAPIAHAEKLLEDKNLDDETWFRTFYLVVVSTYFCPGTDNMLSLEYLGSLGDSDLVIEYDWAEHIFQHTMSEIKAFQIRHKKAVSDGNTNFQGWRGSCLPWIAIVYMDHLDFPESTLSHHRLNYSLPRGSHVTDADFKYVMKHDKNKLTLNAHSYGARPFRPFRDTPYATGNATSGNQQVQEKCFQCLQLQTLAFWVRIHLTYSQ
;
A
#
# COMPACT_ATOMS: atom_id res chain seq x y z
N MET A 1 6.75 8.14 -38.01
CA MET A 1 6.89 8.14 -36.54
C MET A 1 6.72 6.70 -36.08
N LYS A 2 7.76 6.07 -35.51
CA LYS A 2 7.64 4.73 -34.92
C LYS A 2 6.79 4.87 -33.64
N GLU A 3 5.67 4.17 -33.56
CA GLU A 3 4.92 4.01 -32.32
C GLU A 3 5.88 3.50 -31.23
N THR A 4 6.14 4.32 -30.24
CA THR A 4 6.89 3.91 -29.05
C THR A 4 6.02 2.88 -28.34
N LYS A 5 6.35 1.59 -28.46
CA LYS A 5 5.68 0.51 -27.73
C LYS A 5 5.71 0.86 -26.25
N GLN A 6 4.53 1.08 -25.68
CA GLN A 6 4.37 1.42 -24.28
C GLN A 6 4.84 0.23 -23.43
N ILE A 7 5.85 0.46 -22.60
CA ILE A 7 6.36 -0.57 -21.67
C ILE A 7 5.28 -0.84 -20.62
N PRO A 8 4.81 -2.10 -20.44
CA PRO A 8 3.79 -2.41 -19.45
C PRO A 8 4.30 -2.13 -18.05
N MET A 9 3.59 -1.31 -17.24
CA MET A 9 4.16 -0.77 -16.03
C MET A 9 3.76 -1.51 -14.75
N VAL A 10 2.50 -1.60 -14.39
CA VAL A 10 2.09 -2.14 -13.09
C VAL A 10 1.08 -3.27 -13.24
N LYS A 11 1.43 -4.45 -12.74
CA LYS A 11 0.50 -5.56 -12.51
C LYS A 11 0.49 -5.87 -11.01
N SER A 12 -0.29 -5.13 -10.23
CA SER A 12 -0.49 -5.45 -8.83
C SER A 12 -1.32 -6.72 -8.70
N ARG A 13 -0.96 -7.57 -7.71
CA ARG A 13 -1.73 -8.75 -7.29
C ARG A 13 -2.60 -8.47 -6.07
N PHE A 14 -2.70 -7.21 -5.68
CA PHE A 14 -3.65 -6.79 -4.66
C PHE A 14 -5.07 -7.24 -5.02
N ALA A 15 -5.73 -7.92 -4.10
CA ALA A 15 -6.99 -8.60 -4.36
C ALA A 15 -7.98 -8.44 -3.19
N ALA A 16 -8.39 -7.19 -2.90
CA ALA A 16 -9.39 -6.90 -1.86
C ALA A 16 -10.71 -7.65 -2.09
N ALA A 17 -11.16 -7.77 -3.34
CA ALA A 17 -12.37 -8.51 -3.68
C ALA A 17 -12.24 -9.99 -3.29
N ARG A 18 -11.12 -10.64 -3.60
CA ARG A 18 -10.86 -12.03 -3.21
C ARG A 18 -10.89 -12.23 -1.70
N LEU A 19 -10.23 -11.33 -0.96
CA LEU A 19 -10.25 -11.38 0.50
C LEU A 19 -11.66 -11.14 1.05
N ASN A 20 -12.41 -10.20 0.49
CA ASN A 20 -13.80 -9.94 0.86
C ASN A 20 -14.70 -11.17 0.64
N ASP A 21 -14.50 -11.92 -0.45
CA ASP A 21 -15.26 -13.16 -0.73
C ASP A 21 -14.94 -14.24 0.31
N ILE A 22 -13.68 -14.42 0.70
CA ILE A 22 -13.28 -15.34 1.78
C ILE A 22 -13.99 -14.94 3.08
N ILE A 23 -13.94 -13.64 3.44
CA ILE A 23 -14.54 -13.12 4.68
C ILE A 23 -16.04 -13.33 4.71
N LYS A 24 -16.75 -13.15 3.60
CA LYS A 24 -18.19 -13.41 3.49
C LYS A 24 -18.54 -14.88 3.73
N GLY A 25 -17.66 -15.79 3.35
CA GLY A 25 -17.83 -17.24 3.56
C GLY A 25 -17.55 -17.72 4.98
N LEU A 26 -16.98 -16.87 5.87
CA LEU A 26 -16.66 -17.26 7.24
C LEU A 26 -17.90 -17.46 8.07
N ASP A 27 -17.98 -18.60 8.78
CA ASP A 27 -18.97 -18.85 9.80
C ASP A 27 -18.73 -17.98 11.05
N LYS A 28 -19.70 -18.03 11.98
CA LYS A 28 -19.63 -17.22 13.20
C LYS A 28 -18.40 -17.54 14.05
N ASN A 29 -18.03 -18.81 14.21
CA ASN A 29 -16.90 -19.21 15.06
C ASN A 29 -15.57 -18.67 14.52
N ARG A 30 -15.38 -18.74 13.20
CA ARG A 30 -14.17 -18.20 12.53
C ARG A 30 -14.13 -16.67 12.59
N ARG A 31 -15.27 -15.98 12.48
CA ARG A 31 -15.36 -14.53 12.69
C ARG A 31 -15.00 -14.15 14.11
N ASP A 32 -15.58 -14.84 15.10
CA ASP A 32 -15.29 -14.61 16.52
C ASP A 32 -13.81 -14.86 16.84
N LEU A 33 -13.18 -15.87 16.22
CA LEU A 33 -11.74 -16.13 16.33
C LEU A 33 -10.91 -14.95 15.81
N VAL A 34 -11.22 -14.41 14.63
CA VAL A 34 -10.53 -13.25 14.04
C VAL A 34 -10.65 -12.03 14.96
N ILE A 35 -11.84 -11.80 15.53
CA ILE A 35 -12.08 -10.72 16.49
C ILE A 35 -11.28 -10.95 17.77
N LYS A 36 -11.30 -12.17 18.32
CA LYS A 36 -10.56 -12.55 19.54
C LYS A 36 -9.05 -12.33 19.38
N LYS A 37 -8.50 -12.60 18.19
CA LYS A 37 -7.08 -12.36 17.87
C LYS A 37 -6.77 -10.87 17.61
N GLY A 38 -7.74 -9.96 17.73
CA GLY A 38 -7.57 -8.51 17.58
C GLY A 38 -7.63 -8.00 16.14
N TRP A 39 -8.04 -8.85 15.19
CA TRP A 39 -8.06 -8.54 13.77
C TRP A 39 -9.47 -8.35 13.20
N GLY A 40 -10.45 -8.05 14.04
CA GLY A 40 -11.85 -7.86 13.63
C GLY A 40 -12.03 -6.85 12.48
N VAL A 41 -11.15 -5.85 12.38
CA VAL A 41 -11.13 -4.87 11.29
C VAL A 41 -11.04 -5.50 9.89
N LEU A 42 -10.42 -6.66 9.77
CA LEU A 42 -10.31 -7.37 8.50
C LEU A 42 -11.67 -7.88 7.98
N LEU A 43 -12.65 -8.05 8.87
CA LEU A 43 -13.98 -8.56 8.52
C LEU A 43 -14.84 -7.53 7.76
N ASP A 44 -14.45 -6.25 7.76
CA ASP A 44 -15.19 -5.14 7.14
C ASP A 44 -14.49 -4.58 5.89
N ILE A 45 -13.48 -5.27 5.36
CA ILE A 45 -12.77 -4.82 4.15
C ILE A 45 -13.73 -4.74 2.97
N SER A 46 -13.75 -3.59 2.28
CA SER A 46 -14.49 -3.40 1.04
C SER A 46 -13.81 -4.11 -0.15
N ALA A 47 -14.62 -4.56 -1.09
CA ALA A 47 -14.13 -5.02 -2.39
C ALA A 47 -13.88 -3.79 -3.28
N PHE A 48 -12.62 -3.45 -3.53
CA PHE A 48 -12.26 -2.37 -4.43
C PHE A 48 -10.98 -2.69 -5.22
N SER A 49 -10.78 -1.96 -6.30
CA SER A 49 -9.59 -2.04 -7.14
C SER A 49 -9.06 -0.64 -7.45
N ALA A 50 -7.84 -0.35 -7.04
CA ALA A 50 -7.21 0.92 -7.37
C ALA A 50 -6.86 0.97 -8.87
N PRO A 51 -7.20 2.08 -9.56
CA PRO A 51 -6.99 2.19 -11.00
C PRO A 51 -5.52 2.14 -11.37
N LYS A 52 -5.18 1.23 -12.26
CA LYS A 52 -3.80 1.02 -12.73
C LYS A 52 -3.15 2.31 -13.22
N GLY A 53 -3.84 3.09 -14.07
CA GLY A 53 -3.28 4.34 -14.61
C GLY A 53 -3.00 5.40 -13.55
N LEU A 54 -3.79 5.45 -12.45
CA LEU A 54 -3.52 6.33 -11.32
C LEU A 54 -2.26 5.89 -10.58
N LEU A 55 -2.15 4.59 -10.27
CA LEU A 55 -0.98 4.02 -9.59
C LEU A 55 0.31 4.24 -10.39
N GLU A 56 0.27 3.98 -11.70
CA GLU A 56 1.41 4.19 -12.61
C GLU A 56 1.86 5.66 -12.62
N TRP A 57 0.89 6.57 -12.68
CA TRP A 57 1.17 8.00 -12.66
C TRP A 57 1.80 8.44 -11.32
N MET A 58 1.29 7.93 -10.20
CA MET A 58 1.80 8.28 -8.88
C MET A 58 3.21 7.74 -8.64
N ILE A 59 3.46 6.46 -8.95
CA ILE A 59 4.76 5.82 -8.73
C ILE A 59 5.89 6.61 -9.41
N GLY A 60 5.65 7.16 -10.58
CA GLY A 60 6.63 7.98 -11.28
C GLY A 60 6.96 9.32 -10.62
N LYS A 61 6.23 9.71 -9.55
CA LYS A 61 6.34 11.01 -8.87
C LYS A 61 6.61 10.91 -7.37
N ILE A 62 6.77 9.69 -6.87
CA ILE A 62 7.12 9.45 -5.48
C ILE A 62 8.64 9.43 -5.36
N ASP A 63 9.17 10.24 -4.45
CA ASP A 63 10.50 10.05 -3.91
C ASP A 63 10.41 8.95 -2.84
N ALA A 64 10.92 7.76 -3.18
CA ALA A 64 10.79 6.60 -2.31
C ALA A 64 11.72 6.66 -1.08
N GLU A 65 12.75 7.50 -1.08
CA GLU A 65 13.64 7.67 0.06
C GLU A 65 13.02 8.61 1.10
N LEU A 66 12.37 9.67 0.64
CA LEU A 66 11.67 10.62 1.49
C LEU A 66 10.24 10.16 1.81
N GLY A 67 9.71 9.15 1.09
CA GLY A 67 8.29 8.79 1.18
C GLY A 67 7.37 9.92 0.73
N GLU A 68 7.81 10.76 -0.21
CA GLU A 68 7.09 11.96 -0.62
C GLU A 68 6.53 11.81 -2.04
N PHE A 69 5.22 12.04 -2.19
CA PHE A 69 4.62 12.30 -3.49
C PHE A 69 4.57 13.81 -3.72
N ARG A 70 5.04 14.26 -4.86
CA ARG A 70 5.00 15.68 -5.23
C ARG A 70 4.11 15.90 -6.45
N ASN A 71 3.08 16.73 -6.28
CA ASN A 71 2.20 17.10 -7.38
C ASN A 71 2.97 18.05 -8.33
N PRO A 72 3.20 17.64 -9.60
CA PRO A 72 4.03 18.42 -10.52
C PRO A 72 3.37 19.73 -10.96
N ARG A 73 2.08 19.91 -10.70
CA ARG A 73 1.32 21.05 -11.21
C ARG A 73 1.30 22.24 -10.26
N ASN A 74 1.20 22.02 -8.98
CA ASN A 74 1.05 23.07 -7.97
C ASN A 74 2.10 23.00 -6.87
N ASN A 75 3.09 22.13 -7.01
CA ASN A 75 4.19 21.91 -6.08
C ASN A 75 3.72 21.57 -4.65
N THR A 76 2.49 21.06 -4.49
CA THR A 76 2.04 20.52 -3.21
C THR A 76 2.52 19.08 -3.05
N SER A 77 2.72 18.63 -1.81
CA SER A 77 3.23 17.29 -1.56
C SER A 77 2.43 16.56 -0.48
N ILE A 78 2.54 15.23 -0.51
CA ILE A 78 2.05 14.33 0.52
C ILE A 78 3.26 13.55 1.02
N VAL A 79 3.57 13.69 2.31
CA VAL A 79 4.60 12.88 2.97
C VAL A 79 3.93 11.66 3.58
N PHE A 80 4.13 10.53 2.95
CA PHE A 80 3.59 9.24 3.39
C PHE A 80 4.29 8.75 4.64
N ASN A 81 3.54 8.08 5.51
CA ASN A 81 4.08 7.48 6.72
C ASN A 81 3.25 6.26 7.16
N LYS A 82 3.75 5.48 8.13
CA LYS A 82 3.07 4.30 8.65
C LYS A 82 1.71 4.59 9.29
N HIS A 83 1.51 5.80 9.85
CA HIS A 83 0.22 6.17 10.41
C HIS A 83 -0.88 6.21 9.34
N MET A 84 -0.57 6.71 8.15
CA MET A 84 -1.50 6.67 7.02
C MET A 84 -1.82 5.23 6.61
N VAL A 85 -0.81 4.35 6.57
CA VAL A 85 -1.02 2.91 6.31
C VAL A 85 -1.97 2.30 7.34
N SER A 86 -1.72 2.56 8.64
CA SER A 86 -2.59 2.09 9.73
C SER A 86 -4.03 2.60 9.57
N LYS A 87 -4.24 3.87 9.27
CA LYS A 87 -5.56 4.47 9.07
C LYS A 87 -6.28 3.93 7.82
N VAL A 88 -5.53 3.63 6.76
CA VAL A 88 -6.13 3.04 5.54
C VAL A 88 -6.51 1.59 5.76
N LEU A 89 -5.61 0.77 6.30
CA LEU A 89 -5.79 -0.67 6.41
C LEU A 89 -6.41 -1.12 7.74
N GLY A 90 -6.60 -0.20 8.70
CA GLY A 90 -7.15 -0.50 10.02
C GLY A 90 -6.20 -1.29 10.91
N LEU A 91 -4.88 -1.14 10.72
CA LEU A 91 -3.91 -1.94 11.43
C LEU A 91 -3.81 -1.53 12.89
N PRO A 92 -3.79 -2.50 13.83
CA PRO A 92 -3.55 -2.24 15.24
C PRO A 92 -2.12 -1.71 15.43
N PRO A 93 -1.88 -0.94 16.50
CA PRO A 93 -0.54 -0.49 16.83
C PRO A 93 0.30 -1.66 17.34
N GLY A 94 1.36 -1.99 16.61
CA GLY A 94 2.36 -2.96 16.99
C GLY A 94 3.71 -2.30 17.25
N THR A 95 4.59 -2.96 18.02
CA THR A 95 5.91 -2.45 18.36
C THR A 95 7.04 -3.38 17.92
N LYS A 96 6.73 -4.66 17.69
CA LYS A 96 7.73 -5.65 17.27
C LYS A 96 7.95 -5.55 15.75
N ARG A 97 9.21 -5.63 15.35
CA ARG A 97 9.53 -5.71 13.91
C ARG A 97 9.03 -7.02 13.33
N VAL A 98 8.37 -6.96 12.16
CA VAL A 98 7.98 -8.14 11.39
C VAL A 98 9.22 -8.95 11.02
N VAL A 99 9.20 -10.25 11.34
CA VAL A 99 10.28 -11.20 11.10
C VAL A 99 9.95 -12.03 9.88
N LEU A 100 10.85 -12.04 8.92
CA LEU A 100 10.73 -12.84 7.71
C LEU A 100 11.70 -14.04 7.79
N LEU A 101 11.21 -15.23 7.50
CA LEU A 101 12.06 -16.40 7.34
C LEU A 101 12.92 -16.25 6.08
N GLY A 102 14.20 -16.48 6.23
CA GLY A 102 15.11 -16.60 5.10
C GLY A 102 14.77 -17.80 4.21
N LYS A 103 15.32 -17.83 3.00
CA LYS A 103 15.02 -18.88 2.00
C LYS A 103 15.32 -20.30 2.51
N HIS A 104 16.34 -20.44 3.35
CA HIS A 104 16.83 -21.71 3.86
C HIS A 104 16.51 -21.96 5.33
N ASP A 105 15.80 -21.03 6.00
CA ASP A 105 15.41 -21.21 7.38
C ASP A 105 14.42 -22.36 7.51
N GLU A 106 14.73 -23.29 8.41
CA GLU A 106 13.83 -24.37 8.77
C GLU A 106 12.67 -23.85 9.63
N SER A 107 11.47 -24.35 9.36
CA SER A 107 10.28 -24.02 10.14
C SER A 107 9.26 -25.14 10.00
N PRO A 108 8.73 -25.67 11.10
CA PRO A 108 7.70 -26.71 11.04
C PRO A 108 6.44 -26.21 10.33
N TYR A 109 6.12 -24.92 10.44
CA TYR A 109 5.01 -24.31 9.75
C TYR A 109 5.24 -24.24 8.24
N ARG A 110 6.46 -23.87 7.81
CA ARG A 110 6.80 -23.86 6.37
C ARG A 110 6.69 -25.26 5.77
N GLU A 111 7.13 -26.27 6.50
CA GLU A 111 7.02 -27.67 6.06
C GLU A 111 5.56 -28.12 5.96
N PHE A 112 4.74 -27.77 6.95
CA PHE A 112 3.29 -28.02 6.89
C PHE A 112 2.67 -27.50 5.59
N TYR A 113 2.93 -26.24 5.22
CA TYR A 113 2.37 -25.64 3.99
C TYR A 113 2.97 -26.25 2.71
N LYS A 114 4.22 -26.66 2.73
CA LYS A 114 4.82 -27.38 1.60
C LYS A 114 4.17 -28.73 1.39
N ILE A 115 3.90 -29.49 2.44
CA ILE A 115 3.32 -30.83 2.37
C ILE A 115 1.83 -30.75 2.00
N ASN A 116 1.06 -29.92 2.68
CA ASN A 116 -0.40 -29.90 2.57
C ASN A 116 -0.93 -29.06 1.41
N LEU A 117 -0.19 -28.02 0.99
CA LEU A 117 -0.66 -27.11 -0.05
C LEU A 117 0.21 -27.10 -1.32
N SER A 118 1.30 -27.86 -1.34
CA SER A 118 2.28 -27.77 -2.40
C SER A 118 1.76 -28.30 -3.74
N SER A 119 1.96 -27.47 -4.75
CA SER A 119 2.04 -27.90 -6.14
C SER A 119 3.52 -27.77 -6.56
N GLY A 120 4.29 -28.83 -6.33
CA GLY A 120 5.75 -28.75 -6.39
C GLY A 120 6.37 -28.14 -5.12
N ARG A 121 7.13 -27.05 -5.23
CA ARG A 121 7.80 -26.37 -4.09
C ARG A 121 7.05 -25.12 -3.60
N ARG A 122 5.84 -24.88 -4.04
CA ARG A 122 5.11 -23.61 -3.84
C ARG A 122 3.72 -23.89 -3.30
N ALA A 123 3.20 -23.00 -2.48
CA ALA A 123 1.88 -23.11 -1.86
C ALA A 123 0.91 -22.10 -2.53
N PRO A 124 0.04 -22.55 -3.46
CA PRO A 124 -0.94 -21.69 -4.11
C PRO A 124 -1.96 -21.13 -3.12
N ILE A 125 -2.32 -19.85 -3.25
CA ILE A 125 -3.35 -19.21 -2.42
C ILE A 125 -4.69 -19.97 -2.54
N ALA A 126 -5.04 -20.46 -3.73
CA ALA A 126 -6.28 -21.22 -3.93
C ALA A 126 -6.36 -22.53 -3.12
N HIS A 127 -5.21 -23.14 -2.81
CA HIS A 127 -5.17 -24.31 -1.92
C HIS A 127 -5.35 -23.90 -0.46
N ALA A 128 -4.79 -22.77 -0.06
CA ALA A 128 -5.00 -22.22 1.28
C ALA A 128 -6.47 -21.84 1.52
N GLU A 129 -7.14 -21.30 0.52
CA GLU A 129 -8.58 -21.00 0.58
C GLU A 129 -9.40 -22.26 0.85
N LYS A 130 -9.10 -23.37 0.15
CA LYS A 130 -9.75 -24.65 0.42
C LYS A 130 -9.44 -25.19 1.82
N LEU A 131 -8.20 -24.97 2.31
CA LEU A 131 -7.85 -25.38 3.67
C LEU A 131 -8.63 -24.59 4.72
N LEU A 132 -8.95 -23.31 4.46
CA LEU A 132 -9.78 -22.49 5.36
C LEU A 132 -11.24 -22.99 5.46
N GLU A 133 -11.72 -23.78 4.50
CA GLU A 133 -13.05 -24.41 4.50
C GLU A 133 -13.11 -25.67 5.39
N ASP A 134 -11.95 -26.24 5.78
CA ASP A 134 -11.88 -27.42 6.64
C ASP A 134 -12.32 -27.07 8.07
N LYS A 135 -13.45 -27.63 8.49
CA LYS A 135 -14.02 -27.43 9.82
C LYS A 135 -13.24 -28.11 10.95
N ASN A 136 -12.40 -29.08 10.60
CA ASN A 136 -11.58 -29.82 11.56
C ASN A 136 -10.22 -29.17 11.80
N LEU A 137 -9.89 -28.13 11.07
CA LEU A 137 -8.64 -27.40 11.25
C LEU A 137 -8.65 -26.71 12.60
N ASP A 138 -7.59 -26.91 13.39
CA ASP A 138 -7.44 -26.24 14.68
C ASP A 138 -7.34 -24.71 14.51
N ASP A 139 -7.71 -23.98 15.55
CA ASP A 139 -7.82 -22.53 15.53
C ASP A 139 -6.49 -21.83 15.20
N GLU A 140 -5.36 -22.36 15.71
CA GLU A 140 -4.03 -21.79 15.48
C GLU A 140 -3.62 -21.91 14.00
N THR A 141 -3.75 -23.11 13.44
CA THR A 141 -3.43 -23.38 12.03
C THR A 141 -4.38 -22.66 11.11
N TRP A 142 -5.68 -22.61 11.48
CA TRP A 142 -6.68 -21.86 10.71
C TRP A 142 -6.35 -20.37 10.68
N PHE A 143 -6.13 -19.73 11.84
CA PHE A 143 -5.83 -18.29 11.90
C PHE A 143 -4.51 -17.95 11.19
N ARG A 144 -3.48 -18.77 11.37
CA ARG A 144 -2.20 -18.63 10.66
C ARG A 144 -2.39 -18.68 9.15
N THR A 145 -3.19 -19.63 8.65
CA THR A 145 -3.51 -19.76 7.23
C THR A 145 -4.30 -18.55 6.72
N PHE A 146 -5.34 -18.14 7.46
CA PHE A 146 -6.13 -16.95 7.13
C PHE A 146 -5.25 -15.69 7.04
N TYR A 147 -4.43 -15.45 8.06
CA TYR A 147 -3.57 -14.28 8.09
C TYR A 147 -2.50 -14.31 7.00
N LEU A 148 -1.97 -15.48 6.70
CA LEU A 148 -1.01 -15.66 5.59
C LEU A 148 -1.66 -15.36 4.23
N VAL A 149 -2.93 -15.71 4.04
CA VAL A 149 -3.72 -15.31 2.87
C VAL A 149 -3.90 -13.79 2.85
N VAL A 150 -4.26 -13.16 3.98
CA VAL A 150 -4.38 -11.69 4.10
C VAL A 150 -3.07 -11.01 3.68
N VAL A 151 -1.94 -11.45 4.21
CA VAL A 151 -0.63 -10.87 3.85
C VAL A 151 -0.36 -11.04 2.36
N SER A 152 -0.61 -12.25 1.82
CA SER A 152 -0.27 -12.57 0.43
C SER A 152 -1.21 -11.95 -0.62
N THR A 153 -2.40 -11.47 -0.22
CA THR A 153 -3.40 -10.91 -1.14
C THR A 153 -3.66 -9.42 -0.92
N TYR A 154 -3.47 -8.93 0.31
CA TYR A 154 -3.91 -7.60 0.70
C TYR A 154 -2.78 -6.73 1.25
N PHE A 155 -1.99 -7.19 2.24
CA PHE A 155 -0.94 -6.38 2.87
C PHE A 155 0.34 -6.31 2.05
N CYS A 156 0.86 -7.45 1.63
CA CYS A 156 2.12 -7.56 0.89
C CYS A 156 1.97 -8.59 -0.24
N PRO A 157 1.04 -8.35 -1.20
CA PRO A 157 0.83 -9.28 -2.30
C PRO A 157 2.11 -9.45 -3.11
N GLY A 158 2.44 -10.70 -3.43
CA GLY A 158 3.58 -11.06 -4.26
C GLY A 158 3.34 -10.82 -5.75
N THR A 159 4.16 -11.45 -6.60
CA THR A 159 4.07 -11.37 -8.06
C THR A 159 3.19 -12.46 -8.68
N ASP A 160 2.88 -13.48 -7.90
CA ASP A 160 2.12 -14.65 -8.33
C ASP A 160 1.01 -14.98 -7.32
N ASN A 161 0.23 -16.00 -7.62
CA ASN A 161 -0.86 -16.44 -6.75
C ASN A 161 -0.39 -17.46 -5.70
N MET A 162 0.76 -17.23 -5.09
CA MET A 162 1.36 -18.08 -4.07
C MET A 162 1.38 -17.40 -2.71
N LEU A 163 1.33 -18.20 -1.65
CA LEU A 163 1.53 -17.71 -0.29
C LEU A 163 2.96 -17.22 -0.10
N SER A 164 3.10 -16.12 0.58
CA SER A 164 4.37 -15.54 1.01
C SER A 164 4.84 -16.21 2.31
N LEU A 165 5.39 -17.43 2.19
CA LEU A 165 5.76 -18.27 3.34
C LEU A 165 6.88 -17.69 4.22
N GLU A 166 7.57 -16.67 3.76
CA GLU A 166 8.55 -15.92 4.57
C GLU A 166 7.93 -15.26 5.79
N TYR A 167 6.65 -14.88 5.72
CA TYR A 167 5.94 -14.26 6.85
C TYR A 167 5.67 -15.22 8.02
N LEU A 168 5.86 -16.51 7.82
CA LEU A 168 5.76 -17.51 8.91
C LEU A 168 6.70 -17.23 10.07
N GLY A 169 7.77 -16.44 9.88
CA GLY A 169 8.59 -15.94 10.96
C GLY A 169 7.84 -15.11 12.01
N SER A 170 6.82 -14.38 11.59
CA SER A 170 5.95 -13.58 12.47
C SER A 170 4.62 -14.27 12.80
N LEU A 171 4.33 -15.42 12.19
CA LEU A 171 3.05 -16.12 12.32
C LEU A 171 3.18 -17.43 13.10
N GLY A 172 4.34 -17.70 13.72
CA GLY A 172 4.58 -18.91 14.51
C GLY A 172 3.62 -19.02 15.69
N ASP A 173 3.44 -17.93 16.42
CA ASP A 173 2.45 -17.77 17.49
C ASP A 173 1.38 -16.80 17.06
N SER A 174 0.14 -17.27 16.94
CA SER A 174 -0.97 -16.47 16.42
C SER A 174 -1.41 -15.36 17.39
N ASP A 175 -1.15 -15.49 18.69
CA ASP A 175 -1.48 -14.46 19.69
C ASP A 175 -0.51 -13.28 19.62
N LEU A 176 0.71 -13.49 19.13
CA LEU A 176 1.71 -12.45 19.00
C LEU A 176 1.59 -11.65 17.68
N VAL A 177 0.78 -12.09 16.73
CA VAL A 177 0.65 -11.43 15.41
C VAL A 177 0.26 -9.97 15.54
N ILE A 178 -0.56 -9.63 16.54
CA ILE A 178 -1.02 -8.26 16.80
C ILE A 178 0.08 -7.34 17.34
N GLU A 179 1.14 -7.90 17.91
CA GLU A 179 2.24 -7.11 18.48
C GLU A 179 3.25 -6.61 17.45
N TYR A 180 3.21 -7.15 16.23
CA TYR A 180 4.10 -6.72 15.16
C TYR A 180 3.64 -5.42 14.52
N ASP A 181 4.59 -4.51 14.21
CA ASP A 181 4.33 -3.26 13.51
C ASP A 181 4.15 -3.50 11.99
N TRP A 182 2.98 -4.03 11.65
CA TRP A 182 2.60 -4.28 10.27
C TRP A 182 2.49 -2.99 9.46
N ALA A 183 2.12 -1.88 10.08
CA ALA A 183 2.01 -0.59 9.40
C ALA A 183 3.38 -0.11 8.93
N GLU A 184 4.41 -0.18 9.79
CA GLU A 184 5.78 0.15 9.41
C GLU A 184 6.29 -0.80 8.34
N HIS A 185 6.05 -2.11 8.51
CA HIS A 185 6.51 -3.10 7.55
C HIS A 185 5.92 -2.86 6.15
N ILE A 186 4.60 -2.65 6.04
CA ILE A 186 3.93 -2.38 4.76
C ILE A 186 4.42 -1.08 4.15
N PHE A 187 4.60 -0.04 4.96
CA PHE A 187 5.15 1.25 4.50
C PHE A 187 6.54 1.06 3.88
N GLN A 188 7.47 0.48 4.62
CA GLN A 188 8.84 0.26 4.17
C GLN A 188 8.92 -0.69 2.96
N HIS A 189 8.14 -1.76 2.96
CA HIS A 189 8.05 -2.70 1.84
C HIS A 189 7.55 -2.00 0.57
N THR A 190 6.54 -1.12 0.71
CA THR A 190 6.00 -0.36 -0.42
C THR A 190 7.02 0.65 -0.97
N MET A 191 7.69 1.42 -0.11
CA MET A 191 8.70 2.39 -0.55
C MET A 191 9.91 1.71 -1.20
N SER A 192 10.37 0.59 -0.63
CA SER A 192 11.46 -0.21 -1.20
C SER A 192 11.11 -0.74 -2.60
N GLU A 193 9.89 -1.22 -2.80
CA GLU A 193 9.48 -1.72 -4.12
C GLU A 193 9.26 -0.58 -5.13
N ILE A 194 8.77 0.60 -4.70
CA ILE A 194 8.70 1.79 -5.57
C ILE A 194 10.10 2.14 -6.08
N LYS A 195 11.08 2.24 -5.17
CA LYS A 195 12.47 2.52 -5.54
C LYS A 195 13.02 1.49 -6.52
N ALA A 196 12.87 0.22 -6.21
CA ALA A 196 13.33 -0.88 -7.05
C ALA A 196 12.63 -0.88 -8.42
N PHE A 197 11.33 -0.59 -8.47
CA PHE A 197 10.58 -0.46 -9.72
C PHE A 197 11.10 0.69 -10.56
N GLN A 198 11.31 1.87 -9.97
CA GLN A 198 11.81 3.05 -10.69
C GLN A 198 13.19 2.79 -11.32
N ILE A 199 14.09 2.11 -10.58
CA ILE A 199 15.42 1.72 -11.09
C ILE A 199 15.29 0.75 -12.27
N ARG A 200 14.47 -0.32 -12.12
CA ARG A 200 14.25 -1.30 -13.19
C ARG A 200 13.60 -0.67 -14.42
N HIS A 201 12.62 0.21 -14.22
CA HIS A 201 11.91 0.91 -15.30
C HIS A 201 12.88 1.82 -16.08
N LYS A 202 13.68 2.64 -15.38
CA LYS A 202 14.68 3.52 -16.01
C LYS A 202 15.66 2.71 -16.86
N LYS A 203 16.14 1.58 -16.34
CA LYS A 203 17.03 0.68 -17.07
C LYS A 203 16.34 0.08 -18.30
N ALA A 204 15.10 -0.41 -18.17
CA ALA A 204 14.35 -0.99 -19.28
C ALA A 204 14.11 0.02 -20.41
N VAL A 205 13.81 1.28 -20.07
CA VAL A 205 13.67 2.37 -21.05
C VAL A 205 15.00 2.64 -21.76
N SER A 206 16.12 2.73 -21.02
CA SER A 206 17.45 2.94 -21.58
C SER A 206 17.87 1.83 -22.54
N ASP A 207 17.59 0.58 -22.17
CA ASP A 207 17.99 -0.61 -22.93
C ASP A 207 17.01 -0.96 -24.06
N GLY A 208 15.92 -0.20 -24.23
CA GLY A 208 14.86 -0.51 -25.21
C GLY A 208 14.15 -1.84 -24.93
N ASN A 209 14.20 -2.33 -23.68
CA ASN A 209 13.68 -3.64 -23.29
C ASN A 209 12.17 -3.59 -23.08
N THR A 210 11.41 -4.20 -24.01
CA THR A 210 9.95 -4.32 -23.91
C THR A 210 9.48 -5.46 -23.00
N ASN A 211 10.36 -6.38 -22.58
CA ASN A 211 10.07 -7.50 -21.67
C ASN A 211 10.32 -7.14 -20.19
N PHE A 212 10.05 -5.92 -19.84
CA PHE A 212 10.23 -5.42 -18.48
C PHE A 212 9.34 -6.17 -17.49
N GLN A 213 9.98 -6.78 -16.48
CA GLN A 213 9.27 -7.29 -15.31
C GLN A 213 8.83 -6.11 -14.44
N GLY A 214 7.57 -5.73 -14.55
CA GLY A 214 6.98 -4.57 -13.87
C GLY A 214 7.05 -4.62 -12.35
N TRP A 215 5.95 -4.31 -11.72
CA TRP A 215 5.76 -4.32 -10.26
C TRP A 215 5.91 -5.73 -9.68
N ARG A 216 6.66 -5.88 -8.60
CA ARG A 216 6.98 -7.18 -7.99
C ARG A 216 6.25 -7.48 -6.68
N GLY A 217 5.33 -6.65 -6.29
CA GLY A 217 4.57 -6.89 -5.07
C GLY A 217 4.35 -5.62 -4.25
N SER A 218 3.80 -5.78 -3.04
CA SER A 218 3.42 -4.72 -2.12
C SER A 218 2.03 -4.11 -2.33
N CYS A 219 1.50 -3.51 -1.28
CA CYS A 219 0.17 -2.90 -1.23
C CYS A 219 0.17 -1.48 -1.81
N LEU A 220 0.08 -1.34 -3.12
CA LEU A 220 -0.01 -0.02 -3.76
C LEU A 220 -1.31 0.74 -3.51
N PRO A 221 -2.48 0.09 -3.37
CA PRO A 221 -3.75 0.81 -3.28
C PRO A 221 -3.85 1.79 -2.11
N TRP A 222 -3.16 1.56 -0.99
CA TRP A 222 -3.19 2.51 0.13
C TRP A 222 -2.66 3.89 -0.27
N ILE A 223 -1.66 3.96 -1.15
CA ILE A 223 -1.13 5.23 -1.68
C ILE A 223 -2.20 5.98 -2.46
N ALA A 224 -2.96 5.26 -3.32
CA ALA A 224 -4.03 5.87 -4.11
C ALA A 224 -5.19 6.36 -3.23
N ILE A 225 -5.49 5.64 -2.13
CA ILE A 225 -6.50 6.07 -1.16
C ILE A 225 -6.03 7.34 -0.44
N VAL A 226 -4.79 7.37 0.04
CA VAL A 226 -4.22 8.57 0.68
C VAL A 226 -4.22 9.74 -0.28
N TYR A 227 -3.84 9.54 -1.55
CA TYR A 227 -3.91 10.59 -2.56
C TYR A 227 -5.33 11.12 -2.74
N MET A 228 -6.30 10.24 -2.94
CA MET A 228 -7.71 10.60 -3.08
C MET A 228 -8.20 11.43 -1.89
N ASP A 229 -7.84 11.06 -0.68
CA ASP A 229 -8.26 11.72 0.55
C ASP A 229 -7.62 13.11 0.76
N HIS A 230 -6.51 13.40 0.08
CA HIS A 230 -5.90 14.74 0.08
C HIS A 230 -6.50 15.68 -0.96
N LEU A 231 -7.23 15.18 -1.95
CA LEU A 231 -7.81 16.06 -2.97
C LEU A 231 -8.94 16.91 -2.42
N ASP A 232 -8.94 18.18 -2.81
CA ASP A 232 -10.01 19.11 -2.49
C ASP A 232 -11.06 19.13 -3.62
N PHE A 233 -12.29 18.74 -3.30
CA PHE A 233 -13.41 18.75 -4.21
C PHE A 233 -14.42 19.83 -3.81
N PRO A 234 -14.73 20.81 -4.68
CA PRO A 234 -15.78 21.80 -4.41
C PRO A 234 -17.13 21.13 -4.17
N GLU A 235 -17.95 21.70 -3.29
CA GLU A 235 -19.28 21.18 -2.98
C GLU A 235 -20.17 20.98 -4.22
N SER A 236 -20.04 21.85 -5.22
CA SER A 236 -20.74 21.71 -6.50
C SER A 236 -20.45 20.40 -7.24
N THR A 237 -19.31 19.79 -7.01
CA THR A 237 -18.95 18.49 -7.61
C THR A 237 -19.37 17.31 -6.72
N LEU A 238 -19.59 17.54 -5.42
CA LEU A 238 -20.01 16.54 -4.44
C LEU A 238 -21.51 16.22 -4.47
N SER A 239 -22.30 16.99 -5.24
CA SER A 239 -23.75 16.80 -5.34
C SER A 239 -24.17 15.42 -5.86
N HIS A 240 -23.31 14.76 -6.68
CA HIS A 240 -23.59 13.47 -7.31
C HIS A 240 -22.84 12.30 -6.70
N HIS A 241 -21.79 12.56 -5.94
CA HIS A 241 -20.98 11.53 -5.29
C HIS A 241 -20.26 12.10 -4.08
N ARG A 242 -20.45 11.47 -2.92
CA ARG A 242 -19.77 11.83 -1.67
C ARG A 242 -18.82 10.73 -1.26
N LEU A 243 -17.55 11.09 -1.05
CA LEU A 243 -16.56 10.19 -0.49
C LEU A 243 -16.84 9.96 0.99
N ASN A 244 -16.84 8.71 1.41
CA ASN A 244 -16.95 8.36 2.83
C ASN A 244 -15.54 8.33 3.45
N TYR A 245 -15.23 9.32 4.28
CA TYR A 245 -13.91 9.45 4.94
C TYR A 245 -13.79 8.70 6.27
N SER A 246 -14.76 7.85 6.63
CA SER A 246 -14.70 7.04 7.85
C SER A 246 -13.48 6.10 7.85
N LEU A 247 -12.98 5.80 9.05
CA LEU A 247 -11.84 4.91 9.26
C LEU A 247 -12.31 3.51 9.71
N PRO A 248 -11.59 2.47 9.34
CA PRO A 248 -10.45 2.47 8.41
C PRO A 248 -10.90 2.70 6.97
N ARG A 249 -10.10 3.43 6.21
CA ARG A 249 -10.48 3.83 4.84
C ARG A 249 -10.75 2.62 3.93
N GLY A 250 -9.97 1.53 4.07
CA GLY A 250 -10.12 0.32 3.28
C GLY A 250 -11.48 -0.38 3.43
N SER A 251 -12.25 -0.09 4.48
CA SER A 251 -13.62 -0.60 4.67
C SER A 251 -14.68 0.28 3.99
N HIS A 252 -14.31 1.48 3.54
CA HIS A 252 -15.28 2.48 3.05
C HIS A 252 -15.00 2.97 1.64
N VAL A 253 -13.88 2.55 1.03
CA VAL A 253 -13.53 2.91 -0.34
C VAL A 253 -14.18 1.96 -1.33
N THR A 254 -14.65 2.51 -2.46
CA THR A 254 -15.30 1.78 -3.54
C THR A 254 -14.68 2.10 -4.89
N ASP A 255 -14.96 1.28 -5.90
CA ASP A 255 -14.58 1.57 -7.29
C ASP A 255 -15.24 2.84 -7.83
N ALA A 256 -16.41 3.22 -7.30
CA ALA A 256 -17.09 4.46 -7.66
C ALA A 256 -16.31 5.70 -7.19
N ASP A 257 -15.67 5.62 -6.01
CA ASP A 257 -14.83 6.69 -5.49
C ASP A 257 -13.63 6.94 -6.42
N PHE A 258 -12.95 5.88 -6.84
CA PHE A 258 -11.85 6.01 -7.79
C PHE A 258 -12.29 6.53 -9.16
N LYS A 259 -13.44 6.09 -9.68
CA LYS A 259 -13.99 6.60 -10.94
C LYS A 259 -14.28 8.10 -10.84
N TYR A 260 -14.85 8.53 -9.71
CA TYR A 260 -15.13 9.94 -9.44
C TYR A 260 -13.82 10.76 -9.41
N VAL A 261 -12.82 10.31 -8.64
CA VAL A 261 -11.52 10.97 -8.54
C VAL A 261 -10.86 11.09 -9.92
N MET A 262 -10.74 9.99 -10.66
CA MET A 262 -10.11 10.00 -11.98
C MET A 262 -10.82 10.94 -12.96
N LYS A 263 -12.13 11.06 -12.89
CA LYS A 263 -12.92 11.99 -13.74
C LYS A 263 -12.61 13.45 -13.42
N HIS A 264 -12.55 13.79 -12.13
CA HIS A 264 -12.49 15.18 -11.67
C HIS A 264 -11.07 15.71 -11.46
N ASP A 265 -10.09 14.82 -11.28
CA ASP A 265 -8.69 15.17 -11.09
C ASP A 265 -7.84 14.98 -12.36
N LYS A 266 -8.45 14.55 -13.47
CA LYS A 266 -7.75 14.35 -14.74
C LYS A 266 -7.14 15.65 -15.23
N ASN A 267 -5.83 15.61 -15.55
CA ASN A 267 -5.16 16.73 -16.18
C ASN A 267 -5.47 16.77 -17.70
N LYS A 268 -6.32 17.71 -18.09
CA LYS A 268 -6.76 17.89 -19.49
C LYS A 268 -5.75 18.65 -20.35
N LEU A 269 -4.69 19.19 -19.76
CA LEU A 269 -3.66 19.95 -20.49
C LEU A 269 -2.59 19.08 -21.14
N THR A 270 -2.64 17.76 -20.90
CA THR A 270 -1.70 16.82 -21.49
C THR A 270 -2.42 15.83 -22.40
N LEU A 271 -1.75 15.39 -23.45
CA LEU A 271 -2.25 14.32 -24.31
C LEU A 271 -2.16 12.93 -23.66
N ASN A 272 -1.47 12.83 -22.52
CA ASN A 272 -1.36 11.56 -21.79
C ASN A 272 -2.70 11.19 -21.14
N ALA A 273 -3.24 10.03 -21.52
CA ALA A 273 -4.50 9.52 -21.00
C ALA A 273 -4.51 9.33 -19.47
N HIS A 274 -3.34 9.06 -18.87
CA HIS A 274 -3.15 8.81 -17.45
C HIS A 274 -2.32 9.93 -16.80
N SER A 275 -2.85 11.14 -16.82
CA SER A 275 -2.27 12.30 -16.15
C SER A 275 -3.31 12.91 -15.22
N TYR A 276 -2.93 13.11 -13.96
CA TYR A 276 -3.79 13.59 -12.88
C TYR A 276 -3.16 14.81 -12.19
N GLY A 277 -3.63 15.21 -11.04
CA GLY A 277 -3.12 16.35 -10.26
C GLY A 277 -3.74 17.67 -10.68
N ALA A 278 -4.95 17.65 -11.27
CA ALA A 278 -5.68 18.86 -11.61
C ALA A 278 -6.28 19.56 -10.39
N ARG A 279 -6.56 18.80 -9.32
CA ARG A 279 -7.15 19.32 -8.09
C ARG A 279 -6.09 19.77 -7.11
N PRO A 280 -6.35 20.83 -6.34
CA PRO A 280 -5.51 21.19 -5.19
C PRO A 280 -5.65 20.14 -4.08
N PHE A 281 -4.69 20.14 -3.16
CA PHE A 281 -4.82 19.38 -1.92
C PHE A 281 -5.55 20.22 -0.88
N ARG A 282 -6.42 19.57 -0.10
CA ARG A 282 -6.99 20.15 1.11
C ARG A 282 -5.92 20.26 2.20
N PRO A 283 -6.10 21.15 3.18
CA PRO A 283 -5.22 21.20 4.33
C PRO A 283 -5.13 19.84 5.04
N PHE A 284 -3.96 19.45 5.49
CA PHE A 284 -3.76 18.15 6.16
C PHE A 284 -4.73 17.92 7.33
N ARG A 285 -5.03 18.96 8.12
CA ARG A 285 -5.99 18.91 9.23
C ARG A 285 -7.41 18.48 8.81
N ASP A 286 -7.76 18.61 7.53
CA ASP A 286 -9.07 18.28 6.99
C ASP A 286 -9.08 16.88 6.34
N THR A 287 -7.95 16.15 6.44
CA THR A 287 -7.82 14.77 5.98
C THR A 287 -8.16 13.78 7.08
N PRO A 288 -8.52 12.53 6.76
CA PRO A 288 -8.72 11.47 7.75
C PRO A 288 -7.46 11.12 8.55
N TYR A 289 -6.31 11.62 8.12
CA TYR A 289 -4.99 11.32 8.68
C TYR A 289 -4.56 12.32 9.75
N ALA A 290 -5.23 13.46 9.86
CA ALA A 290 -5.01 14.39 10.93
C ALA A 290 -5.36 13.73 12.27
N THR A 291 -4.41 13.71 13.19
CA THR A 291 -4.65 13.17 14.53
C THR A 291 -5.54 14.14 15.32
N GLY A 292 -6.70 13.70 15.76
CA GLY A 292 -7.39 14.36 16.85
C GLY A 292 -6.49 14.29 18.10
N ASN A 293 -6.00 15.43 18.57
CA ASN A 293 -5.21 15.58 19.81
C ASN A 293 -3.94 14.71 19.93
N ALA A 294 -2.98 14.88 19.04
CA ALA A 294 -1.59 14.62 19.37
C ALA A 294 -0.87 15.97 19.52
N THR A 295 -0.46 16.23 20.74
CA THR A 295 0.39 17.34 21.19
C THR A 295 1.28 17.92 20.11
N SER A 296 1.25 19.25 20.03
CA SER A 296 1.97 20.18 19.16
C SER A 296 3.49 19.99 18.96
N GLY A 297 4.08 18.91 19.43
CA GLY A 297 5.50 18.63 19.30
C GLY A 297 5.95 18.13 17.92
N ASN A 298 5.17 17.27 17.27
CA ASN A 298 5.60 16.65 16.00
C ASN A 298 5.34 17.51 14.76
N GLN A 299 4.34 18.41 14.78
CA GLN A 299 4.14 19.38 13.70
C GLN A 299 5.25 20.42 13.67
N GLN A 300 5.68 20.92 14.83
CA GLN A 300 6.82 21.85 14.90
C GLN A 300 8.15 21.21 14.47
N VAL A 301 8.35 19.90 14.70
CA VAL A 301 9.55 19.19 14.24
C VAL A 301 9.51 18.98 12.72
N GLN A 302 8.36 18.69 12.13
CA GLN A 302 8.22 18.57 10.67
C GLN A 302 8.36 19.92 9.96
N GLU A 303 7.75 20.98 10.47
CA GLU A 303 7.92 22.34 9.92
C GLU A 303 9.35 22.87 10.12
N LYS A 304 9.98 22.63 11.27
CA LYS A 304 11.38 22.99 11.51
C LYS A 304 12.34 22.17 10.65
N CYS A 305 12.09 20.89 10.43
CA CYS A 305 12.91 20.06 9.54
C CYS A 305 12.78 20.53 8.09
N PHE A 306 11.59 20.93 7.64
CA PHE A 306 11.34 21.47 6.31
C PHE A 306 12.03 22.84 6.11
N GLN A 307 11.95 23.73 7.10
CA GLN A 307 12.67 25.00 7.09
C GLN A 307 14.20 24.83 7.14
N CYS A 308 14.70 23.86 7.90
CA CYS A 308 16.13 23.55 7.98
C CYS A 308 16.67 23.01 6.64
N LEU A 309 15.92 22.13 5.96
CA LEU A 309 16.28 21.63 4.63
C LEU A 309 16.23 22.71 3.55
N GLN A 310 15.25 23.61 3.60
CA GLN A 310 15.21 24.76 2.68
C GLN A 310 16.39 25.72 2.89
N LEU A 311 16.76 25.99 4.13
CA LEU A 311 17.92 26.84 4.45
C LEU A 311 19.24 26.16 4.05
N GLN A 312 19.39 24.86 4.21
CA GLN A 312 20.58 24.14 3.75
C GLN A 312 20.69 24.11 2.23
N THR A 313 19.57 23.97 1.52
CA THR A 313 19.55 24.01 0.05
C THR A 313 19.89 25.41 -0.47
N LEU A 314 19.35 26.45 0.17
CA LEU A 314 19.70 27.84 -0.18
C LEU A 314 21.19 28.15 0.11
N ALA A 315 21.71 27.71 1.27
CA ALA A 315 23.11 27.89 1.61
C ALA A 315 24.06 27.16 0.66
N PHE A 316 23.65 25.97 0.16
CA PHE A 316 24.39 25.22 -0.84
C PHE A 316 24.43 25.95 -2.19
N TRP A 317 23.28 26.49 -2.64
CA TRP A 317 23.18 27.28 -3.88
C TRP A 317 23.99 28.58 -3.82
N VAL A 318 23.94 29.29 -2.68
CA VAL A 318 24.73 30.51 -2.46
C VAL A 318 26.22 30.18 -2.49
N ARG A 319 26.65 29.07 -1.89
CA ARG A 319 28.04 28.62 -1.90
C ARG A 319 28.56 28.28 -3.31
N ILE A 320 27.75 27.63 -4.13
CA ILE A 320 28.10 27.32 -5.53
C ILE A 320 28.26 28.62 -6.34
N HIS A 321 27.32 29.55 -6.20
CA HIS A 321 27.41 30.82 -6.95
C HIS A 321 28.62 31.72 -6.53
N LEU A 322 29.03 31.65 -5.28
CA LEU A 322 30.23 32.41 -4.82
C LEU A 322 31.55 31.77 -5.28
N THR A 323 31.60 30.48 -5.54
CA THR A 323 32.78 29.77 -6.06
C THR A 323 32.96 29.87 -7.58
N TYR A 324 31.95 30.29 -8.32
CA TYR A 324 32.03 30.49 -9.77
C TYR A 324 32.15 31.97 -10.19
N SER A 325 32.27 32.89 -9.22
CA SER A 325 32.43 34.36 -9.46
C SER A 325 33.82 34.87 -9.08
N GLN A 326 34.80 34.00 -8.93
CA GLN A 326 36.24 34.30 -8.85
C GLN A 326 36.91 33.49 -9.97
#